data_f671eb05ad7f0a475735e7073369a4c7
#
_entry.id   f671eb05ad7f0a475735e7073369a4c7
#
_cell.length_a   1.000
_cell.length_b   1.000
_cell.length_c   1.000
_cell.angle_alpha   90.00
_cell.angle_beta   90.00
_cell.angle_gamma   90.00
#
_symmetry.space_group_name_H-M   'P 1'
#
loop_
_entity.id
_entity.type
_entity.pdbx_description
1 polymer ?
#
loop_
_entity_poly.entity_id
_entity_poly.type
_entity_poly.pdbx_seq_one_letter_code
_entity_poly.pdbx_strand_id
1 'polypeptide(L)'
;KKENILLYQGAVNEARGLEFLIPAMKDIDATLHIYGDGNFMQQTKYFITVNNLQDKVFLKGKVLPEELDTITQKATIGINLVEHNGLNQYYSLANKFFDYIQNGVPQISMNFPEYKKINDEFNIAVLIDDLQPVNIAAAINSLLNDEQLYRQLQQNCVKAREILNWQNEEKKLLAFYKKFD
;
A
#
# COMPACT_ATOMS: atom_id res chain seq x y z
N LYS A 1 -13.07 -13.45 -15.79
CA LYS A 1 -12.31 -13.37 -14.52
C LYS A 1 -12.12 -11.90 -14.22
N LYS A 2 -12.45 -11.44 -13.00
CA LYS A 2 -12.15 -10.05 -12.60
C LYS A 2 -10.63 -9.90 -12.59
N GLU A 3 -10.12 -8.85 -13.22
CA GLU A 3 -8.70 -8.57 -13.25
C GLU A 3 -8.21 -8.19 -11.84
N ASN A 4 -7.12 -8.81 -11.38
CA ASN A 4 -6.48 -8.46 -10.13
C ASN A 4 -5.65 -7.20 -10.33
N ILE A 5 -5.95 -6.14 -9.60
CA ILE A 5 -5.25 -4.86 -9.66
C ILE A 5 -4.48 -4.63 -8.36
N LEU A 6 -3.16 -4.56 -8.47
CA LEU A 6 -2.30 -4.04 -7.41
C LEU A 6 -2.23 -2.53 -7.55
N LEU A 7 -2.42 -1.81 -6.46
CA LEU A 7 -2.41 -0.35 -6.45
C LEU A 7 -1.24 0.19 -5.64
N TYR A 8 -0.37 0.94 -6.30
CA TYR A 8 0.53 1.88 -5.65
C TYR A 8 0.01 3.31 -5.86
N GLN A 9 -0.14 4.07 -4.77
CA GLN A 9 -0.54 5.48 -4.82
C GLN A 9 0.39 6.35 -3.97
N GLY A 10 0.72 7.54 -4.47
CA GLY A 10 1.54 8.52 -3.78
C GLY A 10 2.81 8.92 -4.53
N ALA A 11 3.77 9.51 -3.82
CA ALA A 11 5.00 9.99 -4.42
C ALA A 11 5.84 8.84 -4.99
N VAL A 12 6.21 8.94 -6.28
CA VAL A 12 7.11 8.02 -6.98
C VAL A 12 8.54 8.50 -6.76
N ASN A 13 9.04 8.31 -5.55
CA ASN A 13 10.37 8.75 -5.13
C ASN A 13 11.27 7.54 -4.84
N GLU A 14 12.56 7.78 -4.73
CA GLU A 14 13.52 6.82 -4.20
C GLU A 14 13.07 6.27 -2.85
N ALA A 15 13.53 5.06 -2.51
CA ALA A 15 13.21 4.37 -1.26
C ALA A 15 11.73 4.04 -1.07
N ARG A 16 10.96 3.95 -2.16
CA ARG A 16 9.55 3.52 -2.12
C ARG A 16 9.36 2.07 -2.59
N GLY A 17 10.45 1.33 -2.76
CA GLY A 17 10.46 -0.09 -3.07
C GLY A 17 10.01 -0.45 -4.49
N LEU A 18 9.86 0.52 -5.40
CA LEU A 18 9.42 0.28 -6.78
C LEU A 18 10.44 -0.52 -7.59
N GLU A 19 11.74 -0.33 -7.32
CA GLU A 19 12.85 -1.07 -7.92
C GLU A 19 12.82 -2.57 -7.58
N PHE A 20 12.19 -2.94 -6.48
CA PHE A 20 12.00 -4.33 -6.05
C PHE A 20 10.62 -4.88 -6.46
N LEU A 21 9.57 -4.05 -6.35
CA LEU A 21 8.20 -4.41 -6.71
C LEU A 21 8.07 -4.72 -8.21
N ILE A 22 8.67 -3.88 -9.07
CA ILE A 22 8.51 -4.04 -10.52
C ILE A 22 9.08 -5.39 -10.99
N PRO A 23 10.31 -5.81 -10.64
CA PRO A 23 10.79 -7.14 -10.99
C PRO A 23 9.92 -8.28 -10.42
N ALA A 24 9.35 -8.11 -9.21
CA ALA A 24 8.46 -9.09 -8.60
C ALA A 24 7.20 -9.36 -9.44
N MET A 25 6.76 -8.38 -10.22
CA MET A 25 5.58 -8.52 -11.08
C MET A 25 5.69 -9.61 -12.13
N LYS A 26 6.90 -10.12 -12.43
CA LYS A 26 7.06 -11.27 -13.36
C LYS A 26 6.31 -12.51 -12.87
N ASP A 27 6.31 -12.72 -11.55
CA ASP A 27 5.83 -13.92 -10.90
C ASP A 27 4.44 -13.74 -10.25
N ILE A 28 3.72 -12.63 -10.58
CA ILE A 28 2.41 -12.30 -10.00
C ILE A 28 1.35 -12.25 -11.10
N ASP A 29 0.23 -12.95 -10.95
CA ASP A 29 -0.92 -12.92 -11.89
C ASP A 29 -1.86 -11.74 -11.57
N ALA A 30 -1.35 -10.52 -11.80
CA ALA A 30 -2.07 -9.26 -11.58
C ALA A 30 -1.44 -8.14 -12.43
N THR A 31 -2.16 -7.03 -12.59
CA THR A 31 -1.60 -5.78 -13.11
C THR A 31 -1.23 -4.84 -11.96
N LEU A 32 -0.19 -4.02 -12.14
CA LEU A 32 0.22 -2.98 -11.20
C LEU A 32 -0.13 -1.60 -11.76
N HIS A 33 -0.98 -0.88 -11.07
CA HIS A 33 -1.30 0.51 -11.38
C HIS A 33 -0.58 1.45 -10.41
N ILE A 34 0.24 2.36 -10.95
CA ILE A 34 1.01 3.34 -10.18
C ILE A 34 0.41 4.73 -10.43
N TYR A 35 -0.24 5.28 -9.41
CA TYR A 35 -0.79 6.63 -9.39
C TYR A 35 0.11 7.55 -8.57
N GLY A 36 0.63 8.58 -9.22
CA GLY A 36 1.52 9.55 -8.61
C GLY A 36 2.61 10.02 -9.56
N ASP A 37 3.53 10.79 -9.01
CA ASP A 37 4.68 11.33 -9.72
C ASP A 37 5.82 11.57 -8.72
N GLY A 38 7.05 11.74 -9.22
CA GLY A 38 8.20 12.00 -8.36
C GLY A 38 9.53 11.85 -9.06
N ASN A 39 10.60 12.01 -8.29
CA ASN A 39 11.98 12.03 -8.81
C ASN A 39 12.47 10.66 -9.30
N PHE A 40 11.77 9.57 -8.98
CA PHE A 40 12.13 8.20 -9.39
C PHE A 40 11.35 7.71 -10.62
N MET A 41 10.57 8.58 -11.28
CA MET A 41 9.73 8.20 -12.41
C MET A 41 10.53 7.68 -13.62
N GLN A 42 11.69 8.25 -13.90
CA GLN A 42 12.54 7.81 -15.01
C GLN A 42 13.08 6.40 -14.74
N GLN A 43 13.56 6.15 -13.54
CA GLN A 43 14.04 4.84 -13.10
C GLN A 43 12.91 3.81 -13.10
N THR A 44 11.71 4.20 -12.67
CA THR A 44 10.52 3.35 -12.72
C THR A 44 10.22 2.90 -14.15
N LYS A 45 10.24 3.82 -15.13
CA LYS A 45 10.09 3.48 -16.56
C LYS A 45 11.19 2.55 -17.06
N TYR A 46 12.44 2.79 -16.64
CA TYR A 46 13.56 1.92 -16.97
C TYR A 46 13.33 0.49 -16.44
N PHE A 47 12.96 0.32 -15.18
CA PHE A 47 12.68 -1.00 -14.60
C PHE A 47 11.54 -1.74 -15.31
N ILE A 48 10.47 -1.04 -15.70
CA ILE A 48 9.37 -1.62 -16.49
C ILE A 48 9.92 -2.16 -17.82
N THR A 49 10.74 -1.38 -18.51
CA THR A 49 11.27 -1.72 -19.84
C THR A 49 12.24 -2.89 -19.79
N VAL A 50 13.23 -2.84 -18.89
CA VAL A 50 14.25 -3.91 -18.81
C VAL A 50 13.70 -5.24 -18.30
N ASN A 51 12.58 -5.22 -17.62
CA ASN A 51 11.87 -6.41 -17.16
C ASN A 51 10.79 -6.90 -18.13
N ASN A 52 10.53 -6.21 -19.26
CA ASN A 52 9.50 -6.50 -20.26
C ASN A 52 8.08 -6.54 -19.65
N LEU A 53 7.74 -5.53 -18.84
CA LEU A 53 6.49 -5.48 -18.07
C LEU A 53 5.52 -4.37 -18.54
N GLN A 54 5.66 -3.88 -19.80
CA GLN A 54 4.85 -2.77 -20.32
C GLN A 54 3.35 -3.09 -20.38
N ASP A 55 3.01 -4.37 -20.54
CA ASP A 55 1.62 -4.85 -20.57
C ASP A 55 1.08 -5.21 -19.18
N LYS A 56 1.87 -5.01 -18.12
CA LYS A 56 1.55 -5.45 -16.76
C LYS A 56 1.68 -4.36 -15.70
N VAL A 57 2.52 -3.35 -15.94
CA VAL A 57 2.77 -2.22 -15.04
C VAL A 57 2.41 -0.91 -15.72
N PHE A 58 1.43 -0.21 -15.18
CA PHE A 58 0.87 1.00 -15.78
C PHE A 58 1.13 2.24 -14.94
N LEU A 59 1.84 3.21 -15.50
CA LEU A 59 2.04 4.53 -14.91
C LEU A 59 0.84 5.41 -15.26
N LYS A 60 0.01 5.73 -14.28
CA LYS A 60 -1.26 6.47 -14.44
C LYS A 60 -1.11 7.99 -14.20
N GLY A 61 0.05 8.43 -13.68
CA GLY A 61 0.27 9.84 -13.35
C GLY A 61 -0.47 10.32 -12.12
N LYS A 62 -0.51 11.65 -11.93
CA LYS A 62 -1.25 12.28 -10.83
C LYS A 62 -2.74 12.29 -11.11
N VAL A 63 -3.52 12.14 -10.08
CA VAL A 63 -4.97 12.29 -10.08
C VAL A 63 -5.38 13.24 -8.96
N LEU A 64 -6.58 13.79 -9.04
CA LEU A 64 -7.13 14.63 -7.97
C LEU A 64 -7.45 13.76 -6.74
N PRO A 65 -7.34 14.31 -5.51
CA PRO A 65 -7.67 13.58 -4.29
C PRO A 65 -9.08 12.99 -4.31
N GLU A 66 -10.04 13.69 -4.89
CA GLU A 66 -11.44 13.28 -4.99
C GLU A 66 -11.63 12.02 -5.87
N GLU A 67 -10.73 11.79 -6.81
CA GLU A 67 -10.76 10.62 -7.70
C GLU A 67 -10.11 9.39 -7.04
N LEU A 68 -9.20 9.63 -6.08
CA LEU A 68 -8.34 8.60 -5.52
C LEU A 68 -9.14 7.54 -4.77
N ASP A 69 -10.18 7.91 -4.04
CA ASP A 69 -11.05 6.95 -3.34
C ASP A 69 -11.72 5.98 -4.32
N THR A 70 -12.25 6.49 -5.43
CA THR A 70 -12.87 5.65 -6.46
C THR A 70 -11.87 4.72 -7.13
N ILE A 71 -10.62 5.14 -7.28
CA ILE A 71 -9.53 4.34 -7.81
C ILE A 71 -9.15 3.25 -6.79
N THR A 72 -8.98 3.64 -5.53
CA THR A 72 -8.59 2.73 -4.45
C THR A 72 -9.61 1.63 -4.25
N GLN A 73 -10.91 1.93 -4.30
CA GLN A 73 -11.99 0.94 -4.20
C GLN A 73 -11.98 -0.14 -5.28
N LYS A 74 -11.36 0.13 -6.43
CA LYS A 74 -11.23 -0.83 -7.54
C LYS A 74 -10.03 -1.76 -7.39
N ALA A 75 -9.09 -1.42 -6.50
CA ALA A 75 -7.90 -2.22 -6.27
C ALA A 75 -8.24 -3.55 -5.59
N THR A 76 -7.48 -4.57 -5.94
CA THR A 76 -7.51 -5.85 -5.24
C THR A 76 -6.60 -5.80 -4.02
N ILE A 77 -5.38 -5.31 -4.16
CA ILE A 77 -4.38 -5.21 -3.08
C ILE A 77 -3.71 -3.85 -3.14
N GLY A 78 -3.59 -3.18 -1.99
CA GLY A 78 -2.79 -1.97 -1.81
C GLY A 78 -1.32 -2.29 -1.58
N ILE A 79 -0.42 -1.47 -2.12
CA ILE A 79 1.03 -1.64 -1.97
C ILE A 79 1.61 -0.50 -1.14
N ASN A 80 2.16 -0.84 0.03
CA ASN A 80 2.79 0.09 0.95
C ASN A 80 4.22 -0.36 1.29
N LEU A 81 5.09 -0.35 0.31
CA LEU A 81 6.50 -0.69 0.46
C LEU A 81 7.34 0.56 0.67
N VAL A 82 8.34 0.46 1.53
CA VAL A 82 9.32 1.50 1.81
C VAL A 82 10.62 0.88 2.30
N GLU A 83 11.76 1.42 1.88
CA GLU A 83 13.06 0.96 2.33
C GLU A 83 13.37 1.45 3.75
N HIS A 84 14.16 0.67 4.47
CA HIS A 84 14.71 1.07 5.77
C HIS A 84 15.96 1.97 5.59
N ASN A 85 15.77 3.17 5.05
CA ASN A 85 16.85 4.14 4.82
C ASN A 85 16.95 5.18 5.95
N GLY A 86 16.78 4.74 7.20
CA GLY A 86 16.85 5.56 8.38
C GLY A 86 15.60 5.55 9.24
N LEU A 87 15.67 6.17 10.41
CA LEU A 87 14.60 6.16 11.41
C LEU A 87 13.30 6.80 10.91
N ASN A 88 13.40 7.79 10.02
CA ASN A 88 12.23 8.46 9.46
C ASN A 88 11.35 7.49 8.66
N GLN A 89 11.94 6.63 7.83
CA GLN A 89 11.18 5.61 7.11
C GLN A 89 10.73 4.48 8.03
N TYR A 90 11.60 4.05 8.94
CA TYR A 90 11.33 2.92 9.83
C TYR A 90 10.17 3.15 10.79
N TYR A 91 10.03 4.39 11.31
CA TYR A 91 8.93 4.78 12.21
C TYR A 91 7.83 5.60 11.51
N SER A 92 7.78 5.57 10.16
CA SER A 92 6.76 6.29 9.42
C SER A 92 5.41 5.57 9.42
N LEU A 93 4.35 6.38 9.27
CA LEU A 93 3.02 5.92 8.87
C LEU A 93 2.62 6.67 7.60
N ALA A 94 2.56 5.98 6.48
CA ALA A 94 2.21 6.58 5.20
C ALA A 94 0.68 6.77 5.07
N ASN A 95 0.23 7.87 4.49
CA ASN A 95 -1.19 8.14 4.26
C ASN A 95 -1.87 7.01 3.48
N LYS A 96 -1.23 6.47 2.44
CA LYS A 96 -1.77 5.36 1.63
C LYS A 96 -2.14 4.12 2.46
N PHE A 97 -1.44 3.87 3.59
CA PHE A 97 -1.77 2.77 4.49
C PHE A 97 -3.19 2.92 5.04
N PHE A 98 -3.56 4.14 5.43
CA PHE A 98 -4.90 4.45 5.90
C PHE A 98 -5.91 4.55 4.75
N ASP A 99 -5.51 5.08 3.59
CA ASP A 99 -6.38 5.15 2.41
C ASP A 99 -6.87 3.74 2.01
N TYR A 100 -5.99 2.73 2.04
CA TYR A 100 -6.39 1.34 1.79
C TYR A 100 -7.38 0.83 2.83
N ILE A 101 -7.14 1.11 4.13
CA ILE A 101 -8.06 0.74 5.21
C ILE A 101 -9.44 1.39 4.99
N GLN A 102 -9.48 2.70 4.71
CA GLN A 102 -10.73 3.46 4.51
C GLN A 102 -11.55 2.88 3.36
N ASN A 103 -10.90 2.36 2.33
CA ASN A 103 -11.53 1.79 1.15
C ASN A 103 -11.75 0.27 1.22
N GLY A 104 -11.45 -0.36 2.36
CA GLY A 104 -11.64 -1.80 2.54
C GLY A 104 -10.73 -2.66 1.67
N VAL A 105 -9.52 -2.18 1.37
CA VAL A 105 -8.54 -2.85 0.50
C VAL A 105 -7.44 -3.47 1.35
N PRO A 106 -7.29 -4.80 1.37
CA PRO A 106 -6.15 -5.47 1.97
C PRO A 106 -4.84 -5.02 1.35
N GLN A 107 -3.75 -5.02 2.11
CA GLN A 107 -2.50 -4.47 1.62
C GLN A 107 -1.29 -5.33 1.99
N ILE A 108 -0.23 -5.19 1.18
CA ILE A 108 1.11 -5.65 1.53
C ILE A 108 1.87 -4.45 2.09
N SER A 109 2.43 -4.58 3.29
CA SER A 109 3.16 -3.51 3.96
C SER A 109 4.46 -4.02 4.58
N MET A 110 5.39 -3.10 4.88
CA MET A 110 6.60 -3.46 5.61
C MET A 110 6.27 -3.80 7.06
N ASN A 111 6.98 -4.77 7.63
CA ASN A 111 6.91 -5.13 9.04
C ASN A 111 7.69 -4.12 9.91
N PHE A 112 7.36 -2.84 9.78
CA PHE A 112 7.94 -1.77 10.59
C PHE A 112 7.08 -1.48 11.83
N PRO A 113 7.65 -0.93 12.90
CA PRO A 113 7.00 -0.87 14.21
C PRO A 113 5.59 -0.30 14.21
N GLU A 114 5.37 0.82 13.52
CA GLU A 114 4.08 1.50 13.53
C GLU A 114 3.02 0.75 12.69
N TYR A 115 3.42 0.18 11.53
CA TYR A 115 2.53 -0.67 10.73
C TYR A 115 2.19 -1.97 11.47
N LYS A 116 3.22 -2.59 12.09
CA LYS A 116 3.05 -3.81 12.87
C LYS A 116 2.08 -3.59 14.03
N LYS A 117 2.23 -2.51 14.79
CA LYS A 117 1.37 -2.18 15.92
C LYS A 117 -0.11 -2.12 15.52
N ILE A 118 -0.42 -1.44 14.40
CA ILE A 118 -1.79 -1.36 13.88
C ILE A 118 -2.26 -2.73 13.37
N ASN A 119 -1.38 -3.45 12.69
CA ASN A 119 -1.73 -4.76 12.13
C ASN A 119 -1.95 -5.83 13.20
N ASP A 120 -1.21 -5.80 14.31
CA ASP A 120 -1.39 -6.69 15.46
C ASP A 120 -2.77 -6.48 16.12
N GLU A 121 -3.31 -5.24 16.08
CA GLU A 121 -4.63 -4.92 16.63
C GLU A 121 -5.77 -5.27 15.66
N PHE A 122 -5.60 -4.94 14.37
CA PHE A 122 -6.70 -4.99 13.40
C PHE A 122 -6.58 -6.12 12.37
N ASN A 123 -5.39 -6.68 12.15
CA ASN A 123 -5.10 -7.71 11.14
C ASN A 123 -5.66 -7.33 9.75
N ILE A 124 -5.09 -6.28 9.14
CA ILE A 124 -5.59 -5.66 7.90
C ILE A 124 -4.60 -5.78 6.72
N ALA A 125 -3.41 -6.34 6.96
CA ALA A 125 -2.33 -6.41 6.00
C ALA A 125 -1.54 -7.71 6.12
N VAL A 126 -0.89 -8.10 5.03
CA VAL A 126 0.25 -9.03 5.07
C VAL A 126 1.52 -8.19 5.22
N LEU A 127 2.29 -8.45 6.28
CA LEU A 127 3.55 -7.76 6.54
C LEU A 127 4.74 -8.55 6.00
N ILE A 128 5.71 -7.85 5.40
CA ILE A 128 6.95 -8.43 4.91
C ILE A 128 8.16 -7.77 5.58
N ASP A 129 9.21 -8.56 5.81
CA ASP A 129 10.40 -8.12 6.53
C ASP A 129 11.47 -7.50 5.62
N ASP A 130 11.44 -7.83 4.34
CA ASP A 130 12.40 -7.34 3.34
C ASP A 130 11.74 -7.07 1.98
N LEU A 131 12.49 -6.40 1.10
CA LEU A 131 12.05 -6.01 -0.23
C LEU A 131 12.58 -6.93 -1.34
N GLN A 132 13.04 -8.17 -1.01
CA GLN A 132 13.45 -9.08 -2.07
C GLN A 132 12.27 -9.39 -3.00
N PRO A 133 12.44 -9.28 -4.33
CA PRO A 133 11.34 -9.49 -5.28
C PRO A 133 10.60 -10.81 -5.09
N VAL A 134 11.32 -11.88 -4.73
CA VAL A 134 10.73 -13.20 -4.47
C VAL A 134 9.80 -13.18 -3.24
N ASN A 135 10.15 -12.45 -2.19
CA ASN A 135 9.34 -12.35 -0.97
C ASN A 135 8.13 -11.44 -1.18
N ILE A 136 8.29 -10.34 -1.94
CA ILE A 136 7.16 -9.51 -2.39
C ILE A 136 6.17 -10.34 -3.21
N ALA A 137 6.66 -11.09 -4.20
CA ALA A 137 5.82 -11.94 -5.04
C ALA A 137 5.11 -13.03 -4.22
N ALA A 138 5.80 -13.68 -3.30
CA ALA A 138 5.22 -14.70 -2.43
C ALA A 138 4.09 -14.12 -1.56
N ALA A 139 4.29 -12.96 -0.93
CA ALA A 139 3.29 -12.31 -0.10
C ALA A 139 2.05 -11.89 -0.92
N ILE A 140 2.24 -11.32 -2.10
CA ILE A 140 1.12 -10.92 -2.97
C ILE A 140 0.37 -12.17 -3.45
N ASN A 141 1.07 -13.20 -3.93
CA ASN A 141 0.45 -14.43 -4.42
C ASN A 141 -0.27 -15.19 -3.31
N SER A 142 0.25 -15.21 -2.08
CA SER A 142 -0.45 -15.81 -0.95
C SER A 142 -1.82 -15.17 -0.74
N LEU A 143 -1.89 -13.84 -0.81
CA LEU A 143 -3.14 -13.10 -0.64
C LEU A 143 -4.08 -13.23 -1.85
N LEU A 144 -3.55 -13.33 -3.08
CA LEU A 144 -4.35 -13.53 -4.29
C LEU A 144 -4.95 -14.94 -4.39
N ASN A 145 -4.27 -15.95 -3.83
CA ASN A 145 -4.65 -17.36 -3.95
C ASN A 145 -5.41 -17.88 -2.72
N ASP A 146 -5.44 -17.14 -1.61
CA ASP A 146 -6.20 -17.49 -0.41
C ASP A 146 -7.42 -16.55 -0.26
N GLU A 147 -8.55 -16.99 -0.82
CA GLU A 147 -9.79 -16.21 -0.78
C GLU A 147 -10.29 -16.01 0.68
N GLN A 148 -10.04 -16.94 1.56
CA GLN A 148 -10.46 -16.84 2.97
C GLN A 148 -9.66 -15.76 3.68
N LEU A 149 -8.33 -15.78 3.55
CA LEU A 149 -7.44 -14.74 4.07
C LEU A 149 -7.81 -13.37 3.50
N TYR A 150 -7.97 -13.28 2.16
CA TYR A 150 -8.34 -12.03 1.50
C TYR A 150 -9.63 -11.43 2.07
N ARG A 151 -10.69 -12.23 2.17
CA ARG A 151 -11.99 -11.79 2.72
C ARG A 151 -11.88 -11.40 4.19
N GLN A 152 -11.09 -12.11 4.97
CA GLN A 152 -10.85 -11.79 6.38
C GLN A 152 -10.18 -10.41 6.52
N LEU A 153 -9.08 -10.16 5.79
CA LEU A 153 -8.39 -8.87 5.84
C LEU A 153 -9.28 -7.73 5.34
N GLN A 154 -10.05 -7.96 4.27
CA GLN A 154 -11.00 -6.98 3.75
C GLN A 154 -12.07 -6.61 4.79
N GLN A 155 -12.68 -7.58 5.45
CA GLN A 155 -13.66 -7.34 6.52
C GLN A 155 -13.03 -6.61 7.71
N ASN A 156 -11.79 -6.93 8.03
CA ASN A 156 -11.04 -6.27 9.08
C ASN A 156 -10.73 -4.80 8.73
N CYS A 157 -10.38 -4.49 7.47
CA CYS A 157 -10.27 -3.10 7.01
C CYS A 157 -11.59 -2.34 7.21
N VAL A 158 -12.73 -2.94 6.85
CA VAL A 158 -14.06 -2.32 7.05
C VAL A 158 -14.34 -2.04 8.54
N LYS A 159 -13.92 -2.92 9.45
CA LYS A 159 -14.05 -2.67 10.89
C LYS A 159 -13.06 -1.62 11.39
N ALA A 160 -11.81 -1.70 10.95
CA ALA A 160 -10.74 -0.80 11.35
C ALA A 160 -11.03 0.67 10.98
N ARG A 161 -11.62 0.94 9.81
CA ARG A 161 -11.95 2.31 9.38
C ARG A 161 -12.95 3.02 10.29
N GLU A 162 -13.81 2.30 11.01
CA GLU A 162 -14.74 2.89 11.98
C GLU A 162 -14.01 3.46 13.21
N ILE A 163 -12.78 3.00 13.45
CA ILE A 163 -11.91 3.43 14.54
C ILE A 163 -10.79 4.35 14.04
N LEU A 164 -10.09 3.93 12.99
CA LEU A 164 -8.94 4.63 12.41
C LEU A 164 -9.39 5.68 11.38
N ASN A 165 -10.04 6.73 11.82
CA ASN A 165 -10.52 7.82 10.97
C ASN A 165 -10.29 9.19 11.62
N TRP A 166 -10.31 10.24 10.78
CA TRP A 166 -10.07 11.60 11.24
C TRP A 166 -11.07 12.05 12.30
N GLN A 167 -12.35 11.67 12.19
CA GLN A 167 -13.40 12.06 13.14
C GLN A 167 -13.11 11.60 14.56
N ASN A 168 -12.42 10.46 14.73
CA ASN A 168 -11.99 9.97 16.02
C ASN A 168 -10.66 10.61 16.46
N GLU A 169 -9.70 10.80 15.56
CA GLU A 169 -8.44 11.46 15.87
C GLU A 169 -8.62 12.93 16.20
N GLU A 170 -9.51 13.65 15.52
CA GLU A 170 -9.86 15.04 15.83
C GLU A 170 -10.34 15.20 17.27
N LYS A 171 -11.17 14.29 17.77
CA LYS A 171 -11.62 14.31 19.18
C LYS A 171 -10.46 14.20 20.17
N LYS A 172 -9.49 13.32 19.87
CA LYS A 172 -8.28 13.16 20.71
C LYS A 172 -7.42 14.43 20.67
N LEU A 173 -7.26 15.01 19.49
CA LEU A 173 -6.49 16.24 19.30
C LEU A 173 -7.13 17.41 20.07
N LEU A 174 -8.43 17.61 19.94
CA LEU A 174 -9.16 18.64 20.67
C LEU A 174 -9.11 18.44 22.19
N ALA A 175 -9.23 17.19 22.65
CA ALA A 175 -9.10 16.86 24.06
C ALA A 175 -7.67 17.13 24.62
N PHE A 176 -6.65 16.95 23.78
CA PHE A 176 -5.29 17.29 24.14
C PHE A 176 -5.11 18.80 24.31
N TYR A 177 -5.57 19.62 23.36
CA TYR A 177 -5.43 21.08 23.45
C TYR A 177 -6.22 21.72 24.59
N LYS A 178 -7.40 21.19 24.93
CA LYS A 178 -8.19 21.65 26.10
C LYS A 178 -7.49 21.52 27.45
N LYS A 179 -6.33 20.84 27.53
CA LYS A 179 -5.53 20.77 28.76
C LYS A 179 -4.65 21.99 28.98
N PHE A 180 -4.57 22.87 27.98
CA PHE A 180 -3.73 24.08 28.00
C PHE A 180 -4.56 25.37 28.04
N ASP A 181 -5.90 25.26 27.98
CA ASP A 181 -6.86 26.34 28.24
C ASP A 181 -7.15 26.44 29.76
#